data_6f91101009fdf838fa77fa5668761406
#
_entry.id   6f91101009fdf838fa77fa5668761406
#
_cell.length_a   1.000
_cell.length_b   1.000
_cell.length_c   1.000
_cell.angle_alpha   90.00
_cell.angle_beta   90.00
_cell.angle_gamma   90.00
#
_symmetry.space_group_name_H-M   'P 1'
#
loop_
_entity.id
_entity.type
_entity.pdbx_description
1 polymer ?
#
loop_
_entity_poly.entity_id
_entity_poly.type
_entity_poly.pdbx_seq_one_letter_code
_entity_poly.pdbx_strand_id
1 'polypeptide(L)'
;MTRSLKKGPYVDVKLMKKVSLRKATQGTIKTWARSSQIAPEFVGYTFAVHTGKNFDDVFVTEDMVGHRLGEFAPTTKFIKHGGKMQKETEMAAKAAEIATAQAAKATATITAAAKK
;
A
#
# COMPACT_ATOMS: atom_id res chain seq x y z
N MET A 1 -7.31 5.00 22.91
CA MET A 1 -6.43 4.83 24.10
C MET A 1 -5.55 6.05 24.27
N THR A 2 -5.61 6.67 25.40
CA THR A 2 -4.67 7.73 25.77
C THR A 2 -3.31 7.11 26.12
N ARG A 3 -2.26 7.58 25.50
CA ARG A 3 -0.89 7.12 25.78
C ARG A 3 -0.36 7.77 27.04
N SER A 4 0.45 7.01 27.83
CA SER A 4 1.10 7.55 29.02
C SER A 4 2.15 8.60 28.62
N LEU A 5 2.00 9.81 29.11
CA LEU A 5 2.96 10.91 28.87
C LEU A 5 4.27 10.71 29.62
N LYS A 6 4.30 9.91 30.69
CA LYS A 6 5.50 9.63 31.48
C LYS A 6 6.56 8.82 30.73
N LYS A 7 6.13 7.91 29.84
CA LYS A 7 7.04 7.04 29.09
C LYS A 7 7.65 7.70 27.85
N GLY A 8 7.09 8.82 27.41
CA GLY A 8 7.53 9.50 26.20
C GLY A 8 7.21 8.71 24.92
N PRO A 9 7.69 9.19 23.77
CA PRO A 9 7.48 8.52 22.50
C PRO A 9 8.31 7.24 22.38
N TYR A 10 7.69 6.14 21.98
CA TYR A 10 8.39 4.89 21.68
C TYR A 10 8.86 4.90 20.23
N VAL A 11 10.15 4.90 20.02
CA VAL A 11 10.76 4.79 18.69
C VAL A 11 11.69 3.58 18.68
N ASP A 12 11.57 2.72 17.67
CA ASP A 12 12.42 1.54 17.54
C ASP A 12 13.87 1.95 17.23
N VAL A 13 14.80 1.46 18.07
CA VAL A 13 16.24 1.76 17.94
C VAL A 13 16.80 1.24 16.60
N LYS A 14 16.35 0.09 16.14
CA LYS A 14 16.77 -0.47 14.85
C LYS A 14 16.34 0.40 13.69
N LEU A 15 15.15 0.98 13.78
CA LEU A 15 14.61 1.88 12.77
C LEU A 15 15.38 3.20 12.75
N MET A 16 15.69 3.76 13.91
CA MET A 16 16.53 4.96 14.04
C MET A 16 17.92 4.77 13.40
N LYS A 17 18.53 3.63 13.64
CA LYS A 17 19.83 3.29 13.01
C LYS A 17 19.71 3.20 11.49
N LYS A 18 18.65 2.61 10.97
CA LYS A 18 18.43 2.52 9.52
C LYS A 18 18.26 3.90 8.88
N VAL A 19 17.56 4.80 9.55
CA VAL A 19 17.35 6.18 9.09
C VAL A 19 18.66 6.97 9.12
N SER A 20 19.47 6.83 10.17
CA SER A 20 20.76 7.54 10.27
C SER A 20 21.78 7.08 9.22
N LEU A 21 21.71 5.82 8.80
CA LEU A 21 22.61 5.27 7.78
C LEU A 21 22.18 5.53 6.34
N ARG A 22 20.92 5.87 6.11
CA ARG A 22 20.35 6.06 4.77
C ARG A 22 19.87 7.49 4.56
N LYS A 23 20.05 7.99 3.33
CA LYS A 23 19.44 9.24 2.89
C LYS A 23 18.00 8.99 2.41
N ALA A 24 17.13 9.99 2.50
CA ALA A 24 15.74 9.90 2.08
C ALA A 24 15.57 9.47 0.60
N THR A 25 16.56 9.77 -0.22
CA THR A 25 16.58 9.44 -1.65
C THR A 25 17.01 8.00 -1.97
N GLN A 26 17.46 7.24 -0.98
CA GLN A 26 18.01 5.88 -1.19
C GLN A 26 16.99 4.75 -1.22
N GLY A 27 15.71 5.08 -1.35
CA GLY A 27 14.63 4.09 -1.46
C GLY A 27 13.93 3.76 -0.16
N THR A 28 13.08 2.77 -0.20
CA THR A 28 12.22 2.36 0.91
C THR A 28 12.97 1.62 2.00
N ILE A 29 12.65 1.91 3.25
CA ILE A 29 13.20 1.23 4.43
C ILE A 29 12.18 0.20 4.92
N LYS A 30 12.49 -1.07 4.84
CA LYS A 30 11.63 -2.14 5.35
C LYS A 30 11.63 -2.17 6.88
N THR A 31 10.47 -2.23 7.48
CA THR A 31 10.30 -2.31 8.92
C THR A 31 9.11 -3.19 9.33
N TRP A 32 9.29 -3.92 10.43
CA TRP A 32 8.22 -4.67 11.08
C TRP A 32 7.70 -3.93 12.33
N ALA A 33 8.31 -2.81 12.67
CA ALA A 33 8.02 -2.03 13.88
C ALA A 33 6.77 -1.15 13.70
N ARG A 34 5.60 -1.78 13.64
CA ARG A 34 4.30 -1.10 13.50
C ARG A 34 3.96 -0.22 14.70
N SER A 35 4.43 -0.60 15.89
CA SER A 35 4.20 0.13 17.13
C SER A 35 5.12 1.35 17.31
N SER A 36 6.17 1.48 16.49
CA SER A 36 7.07 2.62 16.54
C SER A 36 6.36 3.92 16.17
N GLN A 37 6.59 4.96 16.96
CA GLN A 37 6.13 6.30 16.64
C GLN A 37 7.00 6.93 15.55
N ILE A 38 6.41 7.83 14.80
CA ILE A 38 7.09 8.59 13.77
C ILE A 38 7.79 9.78 14.42
N ALA A 39 9.12 9.75 14.42
CA ALA A 39 9.93 10.87 14.88
C ALA A 39 10.01 11.96 13.80
N PRO A 40 10.28 13.23 14.16
CA PRO A 40 10.47 14.30 13.18
C PRO A 40 11.60 14.03 12.18
N GLU A 41 12.58 13.23 12.57
CA GLU A 41 13.70 12.81 11.72
C GLU A 41 13.29 11.89 10.56
N PHE A 42 12.10 11.29 10.66
CA PHE A 42 11.58 10.36 9.66
C PHE A 42 10.88 11.07 8.48
N VAL A 43 10.65 12.38 8.59
CA VAL A 43 10.00 13.16 7.54
C VAL A 43 10.80 13.08 6.24
N GLY A 44 10.11 12.82 5.13
CA GLY A 44 10.70 12.67 3.81
C GLY A 44 11.19 11.26 3.47
N TYR A 45 11.18 10.33 4.43
CA TYR A 45 11.50 8.93 4.18
C TYR A 45 10.28 8.12 3.80
N THR A 46 10.48 7.09 3.01
CA THR A 46 9.45 6.10 2.69
C THR A 46 9.75 4.80 3.43
N PHE A 47 8.80 4.35 4.22
CA PHE A 47 8.92 3.10 4.97
C PHE A 47 8.02 2.02 4.37
N ALA A 48 8.56 0.84 4.11
CA ALA A 48 7.78 -0.34 3.80
C ALA A 48 7.41 -1.03 5.12
N VAL A 49 6.20 -0.77 5.58
CA VAL A 49 5.68 -1.28 6.86
C VAL A 49 5.00 -2.63 6.64
N HIS A 50 5.37 -3.61 7.45
CA HIS A 50 4.81 -4.95 7.34
C HIS A 50 3.34 -4.97 7.79
N THR A 51 2.47 -5.53 6.95
CA THR A 51 1.01 -5.60 7.19
C THR A 51 0.54 -6.98 7.70
N GLY A 52 1.47 -7.88 7.98
CA GLY A 52 1.20 -9.27 8.36
C GLY A 52 1.53 -10.25 7.24
N LYS A 53 1.20 -9.94 6.01
CA LYS A 53 1.50 -10.74 4.81
C LYS A 53 2.42 -10.02 3.84
N ASN A 54 2.16 -8.75 3.59
CA ASN A 54 2.88 -7.92 2.63
C ASN A 54 3.48 -6.69 3.33
N PHE A 55 4.18 -5.87 2.55
CA PHE A 55 4.66 -4.56 2.98
C PHE A 55 3.86 -3.47 2.25
N ASP A 56 3.44 -2.45 2.98
CA ASP A 56 2.85 -1.25 2.41
C ASP A 56 3.82 -0.09 2.51
N ASP A 57 3.99 0.66 1.44
CA ASP A 57 4.84 1.83 1.39
C ASP A 57 4.13 3.04 1.98
N VAL A 58 4.75 3.63 2.99
CA VAL A 58 4.25 4.82 3.68
C VAL A 58 5.27 5.93 3.51
N PHE A 59 4.89 7.00 2.82
CA PHE A 59 5.69 8.22 2.73
C PHE A 59 5.37 9.11 3.93
N VAL A 60 6.39 9.47 4.70
CA VAL A 60 6.22 10.24 5.93
C VAL A 60 6.21 11.73 5.65
N THR A 61 5.11 12.38 6.00
CA THR A 61 4.95 13.84 5.98
C THR A 61 5.04 14.43 7.38
N GLU A 62 5.14 15.73 7.50
CA GLU A 62 5.23 16.42 8.79
C GLU A 62 3.99 16.19 9.66
N ASP A 63 2.80 16.09 9.07
CA ASP A 63 1.53 15.86 9.76
C ASP A 63 1.45 14.47 10.42
N MET A 64 2.28 13.54 9.99
CA MET A 64 2.32 12.17 10.51
C MET A 64 3.14 12.03 11.80
N VAL A 65 3.91 13.04 12.16
CA VAL A 65 4.76 13.02 13.37
C VAL A 65 3.90 12.83 14.62
N GLY A 66 4.33 11.91 15.49
CA GLY A 66 3.59 11.54 16.70
C GLY A 66 2.60 10.38 16.53
N HIS A 67 2.26 10.04 15.31
CA HIS A 67 1.48 8.85 15.01
C HIS A 67 2.38 7.61 14.91
N ARG A 68 1.79 6.44 14.90
CA ARG A 68 2.53 5.18 14.74
C ARG A 68 2.54 4.75 13.27
N LEU A 69 3.60 4.10 12.84
CA LEU A 69 3.73 3.61 11.46
C LEU A 69 2.59 2.67 11.06
N GLY A 70 2.14 1.81 11.98
CA GLY A 70 1.05 0.88 11.74
C GLY A 70 -0.32 1.52 11.48
N GLU A 71 -0.52 2.77 11.86
CA GLU A 71 -1.77 3.51 11.59
C GLU A 71 -1.96 3.78 10.10
N PHE A 72 -0.87 3.95 9.36
CA PHE A 72 -0.87 4.25 7.92
C PHE A 72 -0.79 3.01 7.02
N ALA A 73 -0.54 1.84 7.61
CA ALA A 73 -0.46 0.57 6.92
C ALA A 73 -1.43 -0.44 7.55
N PRO A 74 -2.74 -0.36 7.26
CA PRO A 74 -3.74 -1.25 7.84
C PRO A 74 -3.49 -2.70 7.41
N THR A 75 -3.64 -3.64 8.35
CA THR A 75 -3.49 -5.07 8.10
C THR A 75 -4.62 -5.65 7.27
N THR A 76 -5.81 -5.06 7.39
CA THR A 76 -7.00 -5.47 6.65
C THR A 76 -7.53 -4.29 5.85
N LYS A 77 -7.55 -4.43 4.53
CA LYS A 77 -8.11 -3.42 3.63
C LYS A 77 -9.55 -3.81 3.28
N PHE A 78 -10.49 -3.01 3.73
CA PHE A 78 -11.87 -3.14 3.32
C PHE A 78 -12.06 -2.44 1.98
N ILE A 79 -12.24 -3.21 0.92
CA ILE A 79 -12.43 -2.66 -0.43
C ILE A 79 -13.93 -2.45 -0.69
N LYS A 80 -14.73 -3.50 -0.52
CA LYS A 80 -16.19 -3.46 -0.68
C LYS A 80 -16.83 -4.59 0.12
N HIS A 81 -17.96 -4.31 0.73
CA HIS A 81 -18.84 -5.37 1.20
C HIS A 81 -19.68 -5.85 0.01
N GLY A 82 -19.22 -6.89 -0.65
CA GLY A 82 -19.96 -7.46 -1.78
C GLY A 82 -21.14 -8.32 -1.33
N GLY A 83 -22.37 -7.78 -1.37
CA GLY A 83 -23.56 -8.58 -1.37
C GLY A 83 -23.68 -9.43 -2.64
N LYS A 84 -24.59 -10.39 -2.66
CA LYS A 84 -24.81 -11.30 -3.82
C LYS A 84 -25.02 -10.53 -5.13
N MET A 85 -25.82 -9.49 -5.12
CA MET A 85 -26.09 -8.65 -6.29
C MET A 85 -24.87 -7.92 -6.83
N GLN A 86 -23.99 -7.42 -5.95
CA GLN A 86 -22.73 -6.78 -6.35
C GLN A 86 -21.77 -7.76 -7.01
N LYS A 87 -21.68 -8.98 -6.48
CA LYS A 87 -20.84 -10.03 -7.08
C LYS A 87 -21.33 -10.42 -8.47
N GLU A 88 -22.63 -10.50 -8.67
CA GLU A 88 -23.23 -10.80 -9.97
C GLU A 88 -22.98 -9.70 -10.99
N THR A 89 -23.11 -8.42 -10.59
CA THR A 89 -22.81 -7.28 -11.45
C THR A 89 -21.32 -7.18 -11.80
N GLU A 90 -20.43 -7.43 -10.86
CA GLU A 90 -18.99 -7.43 -11.11
C GLU A 90 -18.58 -8.58 -12.04
N MET A 91 -19.15 -9.78 -11.87
CA MET A 91 -18.92 -10.92 -12.76
C MET A 91 -19.44 -10.65 -14.17
N ALA A 92 -20.63 -10.06 -14.29
CA ALA A 92 -21.19 -9.67 -15.57
C ALA A 92 -20.34 -8.61 -16.29
N ALA A 93 -19.85 -7.61 -15.56
CA ALA A 93 -18.97 -6.57 -16.09
C ALA A 93 -17.63 -7.15 -16.57
N LYS A 94 -17.02 -8.03 -15.79
CA LYS A 94 -15.77 -8.72 -16.19
C LYS A 94 -15.96 -9.62 -17.40
N ALA A 95 -17.08 -10.36 -17.45
CA ALA A 95 -17.40 -11.19 -18.59
C ALA A 95 -17.62 -10.37 -19.87
N ALA A 96 -18.28 -9.23 -19.78
CA ALA A 96 -18.48 -8.31 -20.90
C ALA A 96 -17.15 -7.72 -21.38
N GLU A 97 -16.26 -7.33 -20.47
CA GLU A 97 -14.93 -6.81 -20.80
C GLU A 97 -14.06 -7.86 -21.51
N ILE A 98 -14.07 -9.10 -21.03
CA ILE A 98 -13.37 -10.22 -21.67
C ILE A 98 -13.93 -10.51 -23.07
N ALA A 99 -15.24 -10.49 -23.22
CA ALA A 99 -15.91 -10.71 -24.51
C ALA A 99 -15.54 -9.61 -25.53
N THR A 100 -15.51 -8.34 -25.11
CA THR A 100 -15.11 -7.23 -25.99
C THR A 100 -13.62 -7.32 -26.37
N ALA A 101 -12.76 -7.71 -25.45
CA ALA A 101 -11.33 -7.92 -25.73
C ALA A 101 -11.10 -9.08 -26.72
N GLN A 102 -11.85 -10.16 -26.62
CA GLN A 102 -11.78 -11.29 -27.54
C GLN A 102 -12.31 -10.91 -28.92
N ALA A 103 -13.41 -10.19 -29.01
CA ALA A 103 -13.96 -9.69 -30.26
C ALA A 103 -12.98 -8.74 -30.97
N ALA A 104 -12.32 -7.86 -30.25
CA ALA A 104 -11.30 -6.97 -30.81
C ALA A 104 -10.08 -7.74 -31.35
N LYS A 105 -9.65 -8.81 -30.70
CA LYS A 105 -8.58 -9.69 -31.18
C LYS A 105 -8.99 -10.46 -32.43
N ALA A 106 -10.22 -10.96 -32.47
CA ALA A 106 -10.75 -11.68 -33.65
C ALA A 106 -10.84 -10.78 -34.88
N THR A 107 -11.31 -9.54 -34.74
CA THR A 107 -11.35 -8.56 -35.84
C THR A 107 -9.95 -8.16 -36.32
N ALA A 108 -8.98 -8.02 -35.41
CA ALA A 108 -7.58 -7.72 -35.76
C ALA A 108 -6.94 -8.86 -36.57
N THR A 109 -7.22 -10.13 -36.26
CA THR A 109 -6.75 -11.30 -37.00
C THR A 109 -7.38 -11.41 -38.40
N ILE A 110 -8.64 -11.09 -38.52
CA ILE A 110 -9.36 -11.10 -39.83
C ILE A 110 -8.81 -10.00 -40.75
N THR A 111 -8.57 -8.78 -40.25
CA THR A 111 -7.98 -7.69 -41.02
C THR A 111 -6.54 -7.99 -41.45
N ALA A 112 -5.74 -8.63 -40.62
CA ALA A 112 -4.39 -9.06 -40.97
C ALA A 112 -4.39 -10.17 -42.06
N ALA A 113 -5.33 -11.09 -42.04
CA ALA A 113 -5.49 -12.11 -43.04
C ALA A 113 -6.00 -11.54 -44.38
N ALA A 114 -6.84 -10.52 -44.37
CA ALA A 114 -7.35 -9.87 -45.59
C ALA A 114 -6.31 -8.98 -46.31
N LYS A 115 -5.22 -8.59 -45.63
CA LYS A 115 -4.10 -7.79 -46.20
C LYS A 115 -3.06 -8.64 -46.96
N LYS A 116 -3.14 -9.92 -46.93
CA LYS A 116 -2.34 -10.83 -47.74
C LYS A 116 -3.04 -11.11 -49.04
#